data_ed28c44f3dfe35d63576a3b2ef13981a
#
_entry.id   ed28c44f3dfe35d63576a3b2ef13981a
#
_cell.length_a   1.000
_cell.length_b   1.000
_cell.length_c   1.000
_cell.angle_alpha   90.00
_cell.angle_beta   90.00
_cell.angle_gamma   90.00
#
_symmetry.space_group_name_H-M   'P 1'
#
loop_
_entity.id
_entity.type
_entity.pdbx_description
1 polymer ?
#
loop_
_entity_poly.entity_id
_entity_poly.type
_entity_poly.pdbx_seq_one_letter_code
_entity_poly.pdbx_strand_id
1 'polypeptide(L)'
;GSKAAKGLDTGSYCDRMLAASGLTFEDVTASVYKTDDTKSVFQCRTFKPGTIDERGMLTAKGDDVIIEYYDLDGLPVRYVQKDNKRRAAGEMKEYYRIRWQFPEMHLDKDGKPFKYKSPRGSGTPIYIPEKIRTAFKSGTRIDRLYIQEGEKKAEKACKHGIPSIAVSGIQNLGNN
;
A
#
# COMPACT_ATOMS: atom_id res chain seq x y z
N GLY A 1 34.10 25.85 16.41
CA GLY A 1 33.26 24.68 16.15
C GLY A 1 31.95 25.09 15.51
N SER A 2 31.86 24.97 14.17
CA SER A 2 30.60 25.22 13.45
C SER A 2 29.65 24.06 13.78
N LYS A 3 28.55 24.34 14.49
CA LYS A 3 27.43 23.44 14.58
C LYS A 3 26.84 23.29 13.17
N ALA A 4 27.03 22.14 12.56
CA ALA A 4 26.29 21.79 11.37
C ALA A 4 24.80 21.95 11.69
N ALA A 5 24.12 22.84 10.98
CA ALA A 5 22.69 22.94 11.02
C ALA A 5 22.13 21.56 10.63
N LYS A 6 21.42 20.92 11.53
CA LYS A 6 20.60 19.75 11.18
C LYS A 6 19.68 20.22 10.07
N GLY A 7 19.93 19.74 8.85
CA GLY A 7 19.03 19.97 7.74
C GLY A 7 17.63 19.59 8.22
N LEU A 8 16.69 20.49 8.10
CA LEU A 8 15.27 20.19 8.28
C LEU A 8 14.97 18.99 7.38
N ASP A 9 14.51 17.91 7.99
CA ASP A 9 14.03 16.74 7.28
C ASP A 9 12.79 17.17 6.48
N THR A 10 13.01 17.58 5.24
CA THR A 10 11.98 18.09 4.33
C THR A 10 11.22 16.96 3.63
N GLY A 11 11.46 15.71 4.02
CA GLY A 11 10.77 14.55 3.49
C GLY A 11 9.27 14.57 3.79
N SER A 12 8.47 14.00 2.88
CA SER A 12 7.04 13.78 3.11
C SER A 12 6.81 12.87 4.32
N TYR A 13 5.59 12.88 4.87
CA TYR A 13 5.22 11.91 5.90
C TYR A 13 5.44 10.46 5.41
N CYS A 14 5.18 10.20 4.14
CA CYS A 14 5.45 8.90 3.52
C CYS A 14 6.93 8.51 3.64
N ASP A 15 7.87 9.42 3.34
CA ASP A 15 9.31 9.18 3.50
C ASP A 15 9.67 8.86 4.95
N ARG A 16 9.19 9.65 5.88
CA ARG A 16 9.46 9.46 7.32
C ARG A 16 8.87 8.16 7.85
N MET A 17 7.66 7.82 7.41
CA MET A 17 6.99 6.58 7.81
C MET A 17 7.75 5.35 7.30
N LEU A 18 8.21 5.38 6.06
CA LEU A 18 9.02 4.30 5.48
C LEU A 18 10.36 4.20 6.19
N ALA A 19 11.06 5.31 6.40
CA ALA A 19 12.35 5.36 7.08
C ALA A 19 12.26 4.82 8.52
N ALA A 20 11.19 5.14 9.26
CA ALA A 20 10.95 4.60 10.60
C ALA A 20 10.80 3.07 10.62
N SER A 21 10.45 2.46 9.51
CA SER A 21 10.38 1.00 9.33
C SER A 21 11.63 0.42 8.65
N GLY A 22 12.66 1.25 8.41
CA GLY A 22 13.88 0.84 7.71
C GLY A 22 13.66 0.58 6.22
N LEU A 23 12.72 1.28 5.62
CA LEU A 23 12.37 1.19 4.21
C LEU A 23 12.66 2.51 3.49
N THR A 24 12.91 2.43 2.19
CA THR A 24 13.02 3.57 1.28
C THR A 24 11.97 3.46 0.18
N PHE A 25 11.84 4.50 -0.63
CA PHE A 25 10.96 4.44 -1.81
C PHE A 25 11.39 3.38 -2.82
N GLU A 26 12.70 3.14 -2.97
CA GLU A 26 13.22 2.10 -3.85
C GLU A 26 12.75 0.71 -3.41
N ASP A 27 12.66 0.47 -2.10
CA ASP A 27 12.18 -0.80 -1.57
C ASP A 27 10.71 -1.08 -1.90
N VAL A 28 9.90 -0.04 -2.05
CA VAL A 28 8.44 -0.12 -2.23
C VAL A 28 7.97 0.37 -3.61
N THR A 29 8.89 0.51 -4.54
CA THR A 29 8.59 0.82 -5.94
C THR A 29 8.34 -0.49 -6.69
N ALA A 30 7.22 -0.61 -7.36
CA ALA A 30 6.95 -1.72 -8.25
C ALA A 30 7.91 -1.68 -9.45
N SER A 31 8.41 -2.82 -9.86
CA SER A 31 9.26 -2.87 -11.03
C SER A 31 8.49 -2.57 -12.31
N VAL A 32 9.26 -2.11 -13.25
CA VAL A 32 8.83 -1.66 -14.55
C VAL A 32 8.36 -2.82 -15.39
N TYR A 33 7.12 -2.78 -15.86
CA TYR A 33 6.72 -3.58 -17.00
C TYR A 33 7.25 -2.93 -18.28
N LYS A 34 8.19 -3.59 -18.94
CA LYS A 34 8.44 -3.32 -20.34
C LYS A 34 7.27 -3.93 -21.12
N THR A 35 6.34 -3.11 -21.56
CA THR A 35 5.57 -3.44 -22.75
C THR A 35 6.52 -3.34 -23.95
N ASP A 36 6.35 -4.17 -24.97
CA ASP A 36 7.23 -4.23 -26.14
C ASP A 36 7.41 -2.90 -26.90
N ASP A 37 6.69 -1.88 -26.51
CA ASP A 37 6.87 -0.51 -26.94
C ASP A 37 7.78 0.26 -25.99
N THR A 38 8.98 0.31 -26.34
CA THR A 38 10.22 0.93 -25.86
C THR A 38 10.16 2.30 -25.16
N LYS A 39 9.04 2.83 -24.69
CA LYS A 39 8.95 4.25 -24.31
C LYS A 39 8.32 4.63 -22.98
N SER A 40 7.79 3.77 -22.18
CA SER A 40 7.27 4.21 -20.90
C SER A 40 7.60 3.25 -19.76
N VAL A 41 8.63 3.62 -19.04
CA VAL A 41 8.97 3.05 -17.75
C VAL A 41 7.99 3.62 -16.74
N PHE A 42 6.87 2.95 -16.46
CA PHE A 42 6.02 3.30 -15.34
C PHE A 42 6.62 2.73 -14.06
N GLN A 43 7.23 3.59 -13.25
CA GLN A 43 7.54 3.24 -11.87
C GLN A 43 6.29 3.43 -11.03
N CYS A 44 5.56 2.36 -10.81
CA CYS A 44 4.45 2.37 -9.87
C CYS A 44 5.01 2.28 -8.46
N ARG A 45 4.84 3.32 -7.67
CA ARG A 45 5.12 3.27 -6.23
C ARG A 45 3.89 2.73 -5.52
N THR A 46 4.07 1.69 -4.74
CA THR A 46 2.99 1.15 -3.92
C THR A 46 2.67 2.05 -2.73
N PHE A 47 3.65 2.84 -2.26
CA PHE A 47 3.46 3.85 -1.22
C PHE A 47 3.64 5.23 -1.82
N LYS A 48 2.61 6.06 -1.76
CA LYS A 48 2.60 7.41 -2.34
C LYS A 48 2.23 8.44 -1.29
N PRO A 49 2.89 9.62 -1.27
CA PRO A 49 2.35 10.75 -0.54
C PRO A 49 1.08 11.25 -1.23
N GLY A 50 0.09 11.61 -0.45
CA GLY A 50 -1.15 12.16 -0.98
C GLY A 50 -2.29 12.03 0.01
N THR A 51 -3.45 12.55 -0.40
CA THR A 51 -4.68 12.46 0.37
C THR A 51 -5.86 12.20 -0.56
N ILE A 52 -7.04 12.01 -0.01
CA ILE A 52 -8.28 11.93 -0.77
C ILE A 52 -9.04 13.23 -0.59
N ASP A 53 -9.45 13.85 -1.69
CA ASP A 53 -10.29 15.04 -1.67
C ASP A 53 -11.74 14.70 -1.27
N GLU A 54 -12.57 15.73 -1.14
CA GLU A 54 -13.98 15.62 -0.75
C GLU A 54 -14.82 14.77 -1.72
N ARG A 55 -14.35 14.60 -2.96
CA ARG A 55 -15.00 13.78 -3.99
C ARG A 55 -14.51 12.33 -3.97
N GLY A 56 -13.60 11.99 -3.04
CA GLY A 56 -13.02 10.67 -2.97
C GLY A 56 -11.95 10.40 -4.03
N MET A 57 -11.41 11.45 -4.66
CA MET A 57 -10.34 11.33 -5.65
C MET A 57 -8.99 11.44 -4.97
N LEU A 58 -8.04 10.59 -5.37
CA LEU A 58 -6.66 10.66 -4.92
C LEU A 58 -6.02 11.95 -5.42
N THR A 59 -5.43 12.70 -4.52
CA THR A 59 -4.69 13.93 -4.85
C THR A 59 -3.24 13.81 -4.42
N ALA A 60 -2.35 14.47 -5.14
CA ALA A 60 -0.95 14.59 -4.73
C ALA A 60 -0.75 15.66 -3.64
N LYS A 61 -1.82 16.32 -3.22
CA LYS A 61 -1.79 17.36 -2.17
C LYS A 61 -2.04 16.68 -0.83
N GLY A 62 -1.19 16.99 0.15
CA GLY A 62 -1.30 16.46 1.51
C GLY A 62 -0.24 15.40 1.82
N ASP A 63 -0.16 15.05 3.10
CA ASP A 63 0.91 14.23 3.67
C ASP A 63 0.44 12.87 4.21
N ASP A 64 -0.75 12.45 3.84
CA ASP A 64 -1.16 11.07 4.11
C ASP A 64 -0.38 10.10 3.23
N VAL A 65 -0.46 8.81 3.52
CA VAL A 65 0.17 7.77 2.71
C VAL A 65 -0.91 6.97 2.02
N ILE A 66 -0.85 6.93 0.70
CA ILE A 66 -1.72 6.10 -0.12
C ILE A 66 -0.95 4.83 -0.48
N ILE A 67 -1.51 3.68 -0.14
CA ILE A 67 -0.93 2.38 -0.43
C ILE A 67 -1.76 1.73 -1.51
N GLU A 68 -1.19 1.61 -2.71
CA GLU A 68 -1.83 0.93 -3.83
C GLU A 68 -1.48 -0.56 -3.81
N TYR A 69 -2.45 -1.38 -4.19
CA TYR A 69 -2.29 -2.83 -4.27
C TYR A 69 -2.22 -3.27 -5.73
N TYR A 70 -1.33 -4.21 -6.00
CA TYR A 70 -1.15 -4.79 -7.32
C TYR A 70 -1.33 -6.30 -7.27
N ASP A 71 -1.92 -6.87 -8.31
CA ASP A 71 -2.06 -8.31 -8.45
C ASP A 71 -0.77 -8.98 -8.93
N LEU A 72 -0.79 -10.30 -9.11
CA LEU A 72 0.38 -11.06 -9.56
C LEU A 72 0.81 -10.70 -10.99
N ASP A 73 -0.08 -10.14 -11.80
CA ASP A 73 0.23 -9.65 -13.14
C ASP A 73 0.78 -8.21 -13.13
N GLY A 74 0.79 -7.58 -11.94
CA GLY A 74 1.23 -6.20 -11.74
C GLY A 74 0.22 -5.15 -12.14
N LEU A 75 -1.03 -5.53 -12.31
CA LEU A 75 -2.13 -4.61 -12.54
C LEU A 75 -2.70 -4.14 -11.20
N PRO A 76 -3.24 -2.91 -11.14
CA PRO A 76 -3.91 -2.45 -9.93
C PRO A 76 -5.05 -3.38 -9.53
N VAL A 77 -5.08 -3.75 -8.25
CA VAL A 77 -6.20 -4.51 -7.69
C VAL A 77 -7.45 -3.67 -7.79
N ARG A 78 -8.53 -4.26 -8.28
CA ARG A 78 -9.82 -3.60 -8.47
C ARG A 78 -10.90 -4.28 -7.65
N TYR A 79 -11.93 -3.54 -7.33
CA TYR A 79 -13.10 -4.03 -6.62
C TYR A 79 -14.38 -3.41 -7.18
N VAL A 80 -15.48 -4.12 -7.04
CA VAL A 80 -16.83 -3.56 -7.22
C VAL A 80 -17.40 -3.32 -5.83
N GLN A 81 -17.80 -2.10 -5.55
CA GLN A 81 -18.37 -1.74 -4.25
C GLN A 81 -19.61 -2.61 -3.96
N LYS A 82 -19.60 -3.26 -2.82
CA LYS A 82 -20.75 -4.05 -2.35
C LYS A 82 -21.71 -3.19 -1.55
N ASP A 83 -22.99 -3.36 -1.77
CA ASP A 83 -24.04 -2.76 -0.95
C ASP A 83 -24.10 -3.43 0.45
N ASN A 84 -24.99 -2.94 1.30
CA ASN A 84 -25.18 -3.48 2.65
C ASN A 84 -25.66 -4.95 2.66
N LYS A 85 -26.15 -5.46 1.53
CA LYS A 85 -26.55 -6.86 1.34
C LYS A 85 -25.46 -7.69 0.65
N ARG A 86 -24.26 -7.17 0.58
CA ARG A 86 -23.08 -7.78 -0.09
C ARG A 86 -23.27 -8.06 -1.59
N ARG A 87 -24.20 -7.37 -2.23
CA ARG A 87 -24.36 -7.43 -3.69
C ARG A 87 -23.44 -6.45 -4.35
N ALA A 88 -22.89 -6.82 -5.51
CA ALA A 88 -22.10 -5.90 -6.32
C ALA A 88 -22.97 -4.72 -6.79
N ALA A 89 -22.49 -3.51 -6.60
CA ALA A 89 -23.16 -2.29 -7.00
C ALA A 89 -22.13 -1.26 -7.49
N GLY A 90 -22.42 -0.65 -8.63
CA GLY A 90 -21.57 0.40 -9.18
C GLY A 90 -20.44 -0.10 -10.07
N GLU A 91 -19.55 0.83 -10.40
CA GLU A 91 -18.42 0.61 -11.29
C GLU A 91 -17.25 -0.07 -10.59
N MET A 92 -16.42 -0.72 -11.39
CA MET A 92 -15.14 -1.27 -10.91
C MET A 92 -14.17 -0.14 -10.61
N LYS A 93 -13.61 -0.14 -9.41
CA LYS A 93 -12.68 0.88 -8.91
C LYS A 93 -11.36 0.26 -8.50
N GLU A 94 -10.28 1.05 -8.55
CA GLU A 94 -8.99 0.62 -8.04
C GLU A 94 -8.99 0.66 -6.50
N TYR A 95 -8.40 -0.39 -5.91
CA TYR A 95 -8.25 -0.51 -4.47
C TYR A 95 -7.03 0.25 -3.99
N TYR A 96 -7.17 0.92 -2.86
CA TYR A 96 -6.09 1.53 -2.13
C TYR A 96 -6.37 1.51 -0.62
N ARG A 97 -5.33 1.68 0.18
CA ARG A 97 -5.44 1.93 1.60
C ARG A 97 -4.81 3.27 1.94
N ILE A 98 -5.36 3.97 2.92
CA ILE A 98 -4.81 5.23 3.40
C ILE A 98 -4.27 5.02 4.80
N ARG A 99 -3.05 5.46 5.03
CA ARG A 99 -2.47 5.67 6.35
C ARG A 99 -2.52 7.15 6.66
N TRP A 100 -3.31 7.52 7.66
CA TRP A 100 -3.42 8.91 8.08
C TRP A 100 -2.15 9.39 8.76
N GLN A 101 -1.71 10.60 8.43
CA GLN A 101 -0.64 11.28 9.14
C GLN A 101 -1.07 11.63 10.57
N PHE A 102 -2.31 12.12 10.73
CA PHE A 102 -2.89 12.52 11.99
C PHE A 102 -4.12 11.66 12.33
N PRO A 103 -3.93 10.42 12.85
CA PRO A 103 -5.05 9.53 13.15
C PRO A 103 -6.06 10.12 14.13
N GLU A 104 -5.62 11.02 15.04
CA GLU A 104 -6.47 11.70 16.01
C GLU A 104 -7.54 12.58 15.38
N MET A 105 -7.38 12.96 14.12
CA MET A 105 -8.38 13.72 13.36
C MET A 105 -9.42 12.81 12.69
N HIS A 106 -9.25 11.50 12.78
CA HIS A 106 -10.11 10.51 12.14
C HIS A 106 -10.62 9.53 13.19
N LEU A 107 -11.85 9.75 13.65
CA LEU A 107 -12.46 8.94 14.71
C LEU A 107 -13.43 7.93 14.12
N ASP A 108 -13.45 6.74 14.71
CA ASP A 108 -14.46 5.73 14.43
C ASP A 108 -15.81 6.06 15.10
N LYS A 109 -16.79 5.18 14.93
CA LYS A 109 -18.12 5.34 15.54
C LYS A 109 -18.10 5.38 17.06
N ASP A 110 -17.07 4.85 17.69
CA ASP A 110 -16.87 4.82 19.14
C ASP A 110 -15.98 5.96 19.64
N GLY A 111 -15.62 6.90 18.76
CA GLY A 111 -14.77 8.05 19.07
C GLY A 111 -13.29 7.70 19.20
N LYS A 112 -12.84 6.52 18.73
CA LYS A 112 -11.45 6.11 18.77
C LYS A 112 -10.72 6.46 17.49
N PRO A 113 -9.48 6.97 17.56
CA PRO A 113 -8.67 7.20 16.39
C PRO A 113 -8.38 5.90 15.62
N PHE A 114 -8.50 5.96 14.30
CA PHE A 114 -8.06 4.87 13.44
C PHE A 114 -6.96 5.32 12.49
N LYS A 115 -5.98 4.44 12.30
CA LYS A 115 -4.76 4.75 11.56
C LYS A 115 -4.90 4.52 10.06
N TYR A 116 -5.73 3.57 9.67
CA TYR A 116 -5.87 3.13 8.28
C TYR A 116 -7.33 3.16 7.83
N LYS A 117 -7.53 3.50 6.57
CA LYS A 117 -8.83 3.45 5.93
C LYS A 117 -8.73 2.73 4.59
N SER A 118 -9.70 1.85 4.34
CA SER A 118 -9.95 1.24 3.03
C SER A 118 -11.26 1.75 2.45
N PRO A 119 -11.47 1.72 1.13
CA PRO A 119 -12.72 2.10 0.53
C PRO A 119 -13.88 1.23 1.05
N ARG A 120 -15.02 1.86 1.28
CA ARG A 120 -16.21 1.14 1.77
C ARG A 120 -16.62 0.05 0.78
N GLY A 121 -16.87 -1.14 1.28
CA GLY A 121 -17.34 -2.25 0.47
C GLY A 121 -16.29 -2.88 -0.44
N SER A 122 -15.01 -2.54 -0.25
CA SER A 122 -13.91 -3.05 -1.08
C SER A 122 -13.42 -4.46 -0.71
N GLY A 123 -13.83 -4.98 0.45
CA GLY A 123 -13.22 -6.19 1.00
C GLY A 123 -11.81 -5.95 1.53
N THR A 124 -11.07 -7.02 1.71
CA THR A 124 -9.70 -7.02 2.24
C THR A 124 -8.75 -7.76 1.30
N PRO A 125 -8.31 -7.13 0.21
CA PRO A 125 -7.34 -7.74 -0.71
C PRO A 125 -6.02 -8.05 -0.01
N ILE A 126 -5.32 -9.04 -0.53
CA ILE A 126 -3.97 -9.38 -0.10
C ILE A 126 -2.99 -8.38 -0.72
N TYR A 127 -2.07 -7.86 0.10
CA TYR A 127 -0.96 -7.05 -0.37
C TYR A 127 0.19 -7.95 -0.82
N ILE A 128 0.58 -7.83 -2.08
CA ILE A 128 1.63 -8.63 -2.68
C ILE A 128 2.81 -7.73 -3.04
N PRO A 129 3.93 -7.77 -2.29
CA PRO A 129 5.14 -7.03 -2.63
C PRO A 129 5.65 -7.35 -4.03
N GLU A 130 6.31 -6.40 -4.65
CA GLU A 130 6.85 -6.54 -6.00
C GLU A 130 7.81 -7.72 -6.13
N LYS A 131 8.65 -8.00 -5.14
CA LYS A 131 9.55 -9.16 -5.15
C LYS A 131 8.80 -10.49 -5.28
N ILE A 132 7.64 -10.61 -4.68
CA ILE A 132 6.77 -11.80 -4.79
C ILE A 132 6.15 -11.87 -6.19
N ARG A 133 5.66 -10.74 -6.72
CA ARG A 133 5.11 -10.68 -8.09
C ARG A 133 6.15 -11.03 -9.13
N THR A 134 7.37 -10.51 -8.99
CA THR A 134 8.50 -10.82 -9.87
C THR A 134 8.87 -12.30 -9.79
N ALA A 135 8.95 -12.88 -8.60
CA ALA A 135 9.23 -14.30 -8.42
C ALA A 135 8.16 -15.18 -9.09
N PHE A 136 6.89 -14.82 -8.93
CA PHE A 136 5.79 -15.53 -9.59
C PHE A 136 5.91 -15.49 -11.13
N LYS A 137 6.16 -14.32 -11.70
CA LYS A 137 6.29 -14.16 -13.15
C LYS A 137 7.50 -14.88 -13.74
N SER A 138 8.61 -14.90 -13.04
CA SER A 138 9.83 -15.59 -13.47
C SER A 138 9.80 -17.10 -13.23
N GLY A 139 8.73 -17.62 -12.61
CA GLY A 139 8.65 -19.03 -12.22
C GLY A 139 9.63 -19.41 -11.12
N THR A 140 10.14 -18.45 -10.36
CA THR A 140 11.03 -18.69 -9.23
C THR A 140 10.26 -19.40 -8.13
N ARG A 141 10.76 -20.54 -7.70
CA ARG A 141 10.15 -21.32 -6.62
C ARG A 141 10.30 -20.58 -5.29
N ILE A 142 9.19 -20.47 -4.55
CA ILE A 142 9.16 -20.00 -3.17
C ILE A 142 8.81 -21.19 -2.29
N ASP A 143 9.78 -21.70 -1.54
CA ASP A 143 9.55 -22.87 -0.68
C ASP A 143 8.70 -22.55 0.55
N ARG A 144 8.78 -21.32 1.02
CA ARG A 144 8.05 -20.87 2.20
C ARG A 144 7.61 -19.44 2.05
N LEU A 145 6.31 -19.19 2.06
CA LEU A 145 5.71 -17.87 1.99
C LEU A 145 5.13 -17.50 3.36
N TYR A 146 5.53 -16.35 3.87
CA TYR A 146 5.06 -15.85 5.15
C TYR A 146 3.91 -14.86 4.95
N ILE A 147 2.97 -14.86 5.91
CA ILE A 147 1.88 -13.90 5.95
C ILE A 147 2.17 -12.91 7.08
N GLN A 148 2.30 -11.65 6.73
CA GLN A 148 2.53 -10.56 7.67
C GLN A 148 1.23 -9.79 7.92
N GLU A 149 1.10 -9.24 9.11
CA GLU A 149 0.07 -8.26 9.38
C GLU A 149 0.59 -6.86 9.03
N GLY A 150 0.10 -6.33 7.91
CA GLY A 150 0.46 -5.01 7.43
C GLY A 150 1.53 -4.98 6.33
N GLU A 151 1.36 -4.02 5.45
CA GLU A 151 2.09 -3.89 4.19
C GLU A 151 3.58 -3.63 4.41
N LYS A 152 3.92 -2.75 5.37
CA LYS A 152 5.33 -2.42 5.67
C LYS A 152 6.11 -3.62 6.21
N LYS A 153 5.47 -4.47 7.00
CA LYS A 153 6.11 -5.69 7.52
C LYS A 153 6.42 -6.67 6.39
N ALA A 154 5.52 -6.83 5.41
CA ALA A 154 5.78 -7.68 4.26
C ALA A 154 6.92 -7.11 3.38
N GLU A 155 6.92 -5.81 3.13
CA GLU A 155 8.00 -5.15 2.37
C GLU A 155 9.35 -5.27 3.10
N LYS A 156 9.37 -5.07 4.41
CA LYS A 156 10.58 -5.22 5.23
C LYS A 156 11.11 -6.66 5.21
N ALA A 157 10.23 -7.63 5.35
CA ALA A 157 10.57 -9.05 5.28
C ALA A 157 11.15 -9.40 3.90
N CYS A 158 10.50 -9.00 2.82
CA CYS A 158 10.99 -9.21 1.45
C CYS A 158 12.36 -8.54 1.22
N LYS A 159 12.57 -7.33 1.74
CA LYS A 159 13.87 -6.64 1.68
C LYS A 159 14.99 -7.48 2.27
N HIS A 160 14.72 -8.24 3.34
CA HIS A 160 15.67 -9.11 4.01
C HIS A 160 15.66 -10.57 3.52
N GLY A 161 15.07 -10.83 2.37
CA GLY A 161 15.06 -12.15 1.76
C GLY A 161 14.07 -13.15 2.38
N ILE A 162 13.07 -12.66 3.12
CA ILE A 162 11.99 -13.46 3.69
C ILE A 162 10.73 -13.25 2.84
N PRO A 163 10.39 -14.18 1.92
CA PRO A 163 9.23 -14.02 1.04
C PRO A 163 7.94 -13.86 1.84
N SER A 164 7.27 -12.74 1.68
CA SER A 164 6.10 -12.39 2.48
C SER A 164 5.04 -11.67 1.66
N ILE A 165 3.79 -11.91 2.02
CA ILE A 165 2.61 -11.15 1.64
C ILE A 165 2.00 -10.54 2.89
N ALA A 166 1.06 -9.62 2.73
CA ALA A 166 0.39 -9.02 3.87
C ALA A 166 -1.13 -9.09 3.78
N VAL A 167 -1.74 -9.17 4.96
CA VAL A 167 -3.18 -9.00 5.15
C VAL A 167 -3.42 -7.84 6.11
N SER A 168 -4.50 -7.10 5.91
CA SER A 168 -4.90 -6.02 6.80
C SER A 168 -5.78 -6.56 7.92
N GLY A 169 -5.12 -6.95 9.03
CA GLY A 169 -5.80 -7.52 10.19
C GLY A 169 -6.04 -9.04 10.08
N ILE A 170 -5.32 -9.81 10.87
CA ILE A 170 -5.45 -11.27 10.95
C ILE A 170 -6.86 -11.69 11.37
N GLN A 171 -7.55 -10.85 12.15
CA GLN A 171 -8.93 -11.08 12.58
C GLN A 171 -9.94 -11.13 11.42
N ASN A 172 -9.58 -10.60 10.25
CA ASN A 172 -10.45 -10.61 9.06
C ASN A 172 -10.33 -11.89 8.22
N LEU A 173 -9.40 -12.79 8.52
CA LEU A 173 -9.21 -14.04 7.78
C LEU A 173 -10.29 -15.10 8.07
N GLY A 174 -11.13 -14.91 9.06
CA GLY A 174 -12.18 -15.86 9.47
C GLY A 174 -13.63 -15.42 9.20
N ASN A 175 -13.84 -14.24 8.65
CA ASN A 175 -15.16 -13.69 8.41
C ASN A 175 -15.52 -13.70 6.92
N ASN A 176 -15.73 -14.88 6.38
CA ASN A 176 -16.39 -15.07 5.09
C ASN A 176 -17.90 -15.24 5.27
#